data_4519e350999c3140ce0006be84f15208
#
_entry.id   4519e350999c3140ce0006be84f15208
#
_cell.length_a   1.000
_cell.length_b   1.000
_cell.length_c   1.000
_cell.angle_alpha   90.00
_cell.angle_beta   90.00
_cell.angle_gamma   90.00
#
_symmetry.space_group_name_H-M   'P 1'
#
loop_
_entity.id
_entity.type
_entity.pdbx_description
1 polymer ?
#
loop_
_entity_poly.entity_id
_entity_poly.type
_entity_poly.pdbx_seq_one_letter_code
_entity_poly.pdbx_strand_id
1 'polypeptide(L)'
;ETQRRVHTSAASVAVLPEAEPLDVQINEGEIKWDTFRSGGAGGQNVNKVNSGVRLRYMWTNPNTNEQQEILIECTETRDQPKNKERALARLRTFIYDNEHKKYMDDIASRRKTLVSTGDRSAKIRTYNYPQGRITDHRIGYTIYNLPAFMDGDIQDCIDHLIVAENAEKLKEAEL
;
A
#
# COMPACT_ATOMS: atom_id res chain seq x y z
N GLU A 1 -17.60 -30.28 12.86
CA GLU A 1 -19.07 -30.21 13.01
C GLU A 1 -19.57 -31.53 13.59
N THR A 2 -20.28 -31.46 14.71
CA THR A 2 -20.93 -32.62 15.27
C THR A 2 -22.19 -32.97 14.44
N GLN A 3 -22.38 -34.20 14.14
CA GLN A 3 -23.37 -34.81 13.17
C GLN A 3 -24.83 -34.35 13.24
N ARG A 4 -25.20 -33.38 14.05
CA ARG A 4 -26.60 -32.94 14.21
C ARG A 4 -26.84 -31.45 14.28
N ARG A 5 -25.80 -30.59 14.12
CA ARG A 5 -25.97 -29.14 14.18
C ARG A 5 -25.27 -28.49 13.00
N VAL A 6 -26.04 -27.75 12.21
CA VAL A 6 -25.52 -26.90 11.13
C VAL A 6 -25.07 -25.58 11.77
N HIS A 7 -23.80 -25.34 11.76
CA HIS A 7 -23.23 -24.07 12.24
C HIS A 7 -23.04 -23.10 11.08
N THR A 8 -23.32 -21.82 11.32
CA THR A 8 -23.04 -20.75 10.36
C THR A 8 -21.74 -20.11 10.75
N SER A 9 -20.80 -20.03 9.82
CA SER A 9 -19.58 -19.25 9.95
C SER A 9 -19.56 -18.11 8.93
N ALA A 10 -18.87 -17.02 9.26
CA ALA A 10 -18.66 -15.88 8.39
C ALA A 10 -17.21 -15.85 7.92
N ALA A 11 -17.02 -15.54 6.63
CA ALA A 11 -15.73 -15.26 6.04
C ALA A 11 -15.77 -13.89 5.38
N SER A 12 -14.72 -13.12 5.54
CA SER A 12 -14.58 -11.80 4.92
C SER A 12 -13.52 -11.85 3.82
N VAL A 13 -13.81 -11.20 2.71
CA VAL A 13 -12.87 -11.08 1.58
C VAL A 13 -12.62 -9.59 1.32
N ALA A 14 -11.36 -9.21 1.31
CA ALA A 14 -10.92 -7.88 0.92
C ALA A 14 -10.18 -7.97 -0.41
N VAL A 15 -10.60 -7.20 -1.40
CA VAL A 15 -9.94 -7.07 -2.69
C VAL A 15 -9.19 -5.75 -2.70
N LEU A 16 -7.88 -5.83 -2.88
CA LEU A 16 -7.00 -4.68 -2.93
C LEU A 16 -6.25 -4.69 -4.26
N PRO A 17 -5.98 -3.51 -4.85
CA PRO A 17 -5.14 -3.45 -6.04
C PRO A 17 -3.73 -3.93 -5.68
N GLU A 18 -3.07 -4.58 -6.64
CA GLU A 18 -1.66 -4.93 -6.53
C GLU A 18 -0.81 -3.66 -6.43
N ALA A 19 0.21 -3.72 -5.57
CA ALA A 19 1.12 -2.61 -5.38
C ALA A 19 1.99 -2.41 -6.62
N GLU A 20 1.99 -1.21 -7.17
CA GLU A 20 2.99 -0.81 -8.15
C GLU A 20 4.32 -0.49 -7.44
N PRO A 21 5.48 -0.74 -8.09
CA PRO A 21 6.76 -0.34 -7.55
C PRO A 21 6.79 1.17 -7.30
N LEU A 22 7.17 1.57 -6.08
CA LEU A 22 7.36 2.96 -5.72
C LEU A 22 8.61 3.50 -6.41
N ASP A 23 8.44 4.47 -7.31
CA ASP A 23 9.56 5.22 -7.92
C ASP A 23 9.75 6.52 -7.16
N VAL A 24 10.90 6.64 -6.46
CA VAL A 24 11.26 7.83 -5.71
C VAL A 24 11.89 8.84 -6.65
N GLN A 25 11.19 9.95 -6.88
CA GLN A 25 11.67 11.06 -7.68
C GLN A 25 12.34 12.11 -6.78
N ILE A 26 13.64 12.35 -7.00
CA ILE A 26 14.40 13.39 -6.32
C ILE A 26 14.89 14.40 -7.36
N ASN A 27 14.55 15.67 -7.16
CA ASN A 27 15.11 16.73 -7.96
C ASN A 27 16.50 17.07 -7.43
N GLU A 28 17.54 16.54 -8.08
CA GLU A 28 18.92 16.76 -7.66
C GLU A 28 19.34 18.24 -7.73
N GLY A 29 18.67 19.05 -8.55
CA GLY A 29 18.91 20.50 -8.63
C GLY A 29 18.50 21.28 -7.38
N GLU A 30 17.63 20.73 -6.55
CA GLU A 30 17.17 21.33 -5.29
C GLU A 30 18.04 20.92 -4.09
N ILE A 31 18.96 19.99 -4.29
CA ILE A 31 19.86 19.53 -3.24
C ILE A 31 20.95 20.59 -3.00
N LYS A 32 21.04 21.06 -1.77
CA LYS A 32 22.13 21.92 -1.33
C LYS A 32 23.25 21.08 -0.74
N TRP A 33 24.45 21.27 -1.29
CA TRP A 33 25.63 20.54 -0.89
C TRP A 33 26.60 21.45 -0.13
N ASP A 34 26.98 21.03 1.08
CA ASP A 34 28.04 21.61 1.85
C ASP A 34 29.18 20.60 2.00
N THR A 35 30.42 21.05 1.90
CA THR A 35 31.60 20.24 2.15
C THR A 35 32.32 20.71 3.39
N PHE A 36 32.79 19.77 4.19
CA PHE A 36 33.51 20.09 5.43
C PHE A 36 34.64 19.09 5.69
N ARG A 37 35.50 19.46 6.61
CA ARG A 37 36.59 18.58 7.04
C ARG A 37 36.05 17.51 7.99
N SER A 38 36.23 16.24 7.64
CA SER A 38 35.87 15.16 8.54
C SER A 38 36.85 15.15 9.72
N GLY A 39 36.35 15.38 10.94
CA GLY A 39 37.12 15.22 12.16
C GLY A 39 37.37 13.72 12.44
N GLY A 40 38.63 13.31 12.58
CA GLY A 40 39.00 11.94 12.94
C GLY A 40 40.47 11.85 13.39
N ALA A 41 40.76 10.93 14.29
CA ALA A 41 42.15 10.66 14.73
C ALA A 41 42.90 9.94 13.61
N GLY A 42 43.69 10.67 12.87
CA GLY A 42 44.62 10.02 11.93
C GLY A 42 45.16 10.85 10.79
N GLY A 43 46.46 11.07 10.81
CA GLY A 43 47.33 11.41 9.70
C GLY A 43 47.26 12.86 9.19
N GLN A 44 48.37 13.35 8.63
CA GLN A 44 48.54 14.73 8.12
C GLN A 44 47.54 15.19 7.05
N ASN A 45 46.84 14.26 6.40
CA ASN A 45 45.88 14.59 5.33
C ASN A 45 44.45 14.82 5.82
N VAL A 46 44.06 14.39 7.02
CA VAL A 46 42.70 14.55 7.56
C VAL A 46 42.35 16.04 7.75
N ASN A 47 43.34 16.88 8.05
CA ASN A 47 43.13 18.30 8.28
C ASN A 47 43.23 19.18 7.01
N LYS A 48 43.56 18.59 5.85
CA LYS A 48 43.80 19.36 4.61
C LYS A 48 42.71 19.13 3.55
N VAL A 49 41.94 18.08 3.61
CA VAL A 49 40.95 17.70 2.56
C VAL A 49 39.53 17.75 3.11
N ASN A 50 38.66 18.51 2.45
CA ASN A 50 37.25 18.54 2.74
C ASN A 50 36.59 17.31 2.12
N SER A 51 36.67 16.15 2.76
CA SER A 51 36.07 14.91 2.29
C SER A 51 34.65 14.69 2.82
N GLY A 52 34.28 15.31 3.94
CA GLY A 52 32.94 15.27 4.50
C GLY A 52 31.94 16.03 3.64
N VAL A 53 30.78 15.46 3.47
CA VAL A 53 29.68 15.99 2.66
C VAL A 53 28.43 16.09 3.50
N ARG A 54 27.76 17.23 3.42
CA ARG A 54 26.45 17.46 4.01
C ARG A 54 25.47 17.78 2.90
N LEU A 55 24.37 17.04 2.85
CA LEU A 55 23.27 17.21 1.93
C LEU A 55 22.10 17.83 2.68
N ARG A 56 21.47 18.86 2.11
CA ARG A 56 20.22 19.44 2.57
C ARG A 56 19.20 19.37 1.45
N TYR A 57 18.05 18.82 1.74
CA TYR A 57 16.96 18.70 0.78
C TYR A 57 15.62 19.04 1.44
N MET A 58 14.84 19.91 0.78
CA MET A 58 13.50 20.22 1.23
C MET A 58 12.54 19.17 0.68
N TRP A 59 11.96 18.39 1.56
CA TRP A 59 11.02 17.34 1.21
C TRP A 59 9.66 17.61 1.83
N THR A 60 8.61 17.40 1.03
CA THR A 60 7.23 17.49 1.52
C THR A 60 6.82 16.14 2.05
N ASN A 61 6.53 16.06 3.35
CA ASN A 61 6.09 14.83 3.98
C ASN A 61 4.70 14.44 3.44
N PRO A 62 4.54 13.28 2.79
CA PRO A 62 3.27 12.88 2.22
C PRO A 62 2.18 12.57 3.25
N ASN A 63 2.55 12.42 4.53
CA ASN A 63 1.60 12.13 5.61
C ASN A 63 1.01 13.41 6.23
N THR A 64 1.86 14.42 6.43
CA THR A 64 1.48 15.67 7.09
C THR A 64 1.30 16.84 6.13
N ASN A 65 1.75 16.68 4.88
CA ASN A 65 1.82 17.73 3.87
C ASN A 65 2.70 18.94 4.29
N GLU A 66 3.55 18.75 5.28
CA GLU A 66 4.49 19.74 5.77
C GLU A 66 5.83 19.62 5.06
N GLN A 67 6.47 20.74 4.82
CA GLN A 67 7.84 20.78 4.30
C GLN A 67 8.82 20.53 5.44
N GLN A 68 9.70 19.56 5.26
CA GLN A 68 10.74 19.19 6.19
C GLN A 68 12.10 19.27 5.51
N GLU A 69 13.06 19.93 6.17
CA GLU A 69 14.45 19.88 5.73
C GLU A 69 15.09 18.56 6.17
N ILE A 70 15.53 17.77 5.20
CA ILE A 70 16.31 16.56 5.43
C ILE A 70 17.79 16.93 5.36
N LEU A 71 18.52 16.61 6.43
CA LEU A 71 19.95 16.83 6.55
C LEU A 71 20.68 15.50 6.67
N ILE A 72 21.56 15.21 5.73
CA ILE A 72 22.32 13.96 5.69
C ILE A 72 23.81 14.29 5.61
N GLU A 73 24.58 13.75 6.53
CA GLU A 73 26.03 13.86 6.54
C GLU A 73 26.68 12.52 6.18
N CYS A 74 27.73 12.57 5.40
CA CYS A 74 28.54 11.42 5.05
C CYS A 74 30.03 11.74 5.14
N THR A 75 30.73 10.99 6.00
CA THR A 75 32.17 11.13 6.26
C THR A 75 32.89 9.78 6.17
N GLU A 76 32.25 8.78 5.60
CA GLU A 76 32.72 7.38 5.65
C GLU A 76 33.98 7.13 4.84
N THR A 77 34.19 7.91 3.79
CA THR A 77 35.35 7.76 2.91
C THR A 77 36.16 9.04 2.86
N ARG A 78 37.41 8.91 2.39
CA ARG A 78 38.27 10.06 2.08
C ARG A 78 37.99 10.68 0.72
N ASP A 79 37.10 10.10 -0.03
CA ASP A 79 36.70 10.48 -1.38
C ASP A 79 35.37 11.22 -1.33
N GLN A 80 35.43 12.53 -1.65
CA GLN A 80 34.23 13.39 -1.63
C GLN A 80 33.14 12.95 -2.61
N PRO A 81 33.43 12.57 -3.87
CA PRO A 81 32.42 12.03 -4.78
C PRO A 81 31.69 10.80 -4.24
N LYS A 82 32.42 9.86 -3.64
CA LYS A 82 31.82 8.66 -3.03
C LYS A 82 30.93 9.00 -1.83
N ASN A 83 31.32 9.99 -1.04
CA ASN A 83 30.49 10.46 0.07
C ASN A 83 29.20 11.14 -0.43
N LYS A 84 29.26 11.86 -1.56
CA LYS A 84 28.05 12.41 -2.22
C LYS A 84 27.11 11.32 -2.70
N GLU A 85 27.62 10.31 -3.39
CA GLU A 85 26.81 9.14 -3.82
C GLU A 85 26.12 8.45 -2.64
N ARG A 86 26.84 8.22 -1.55
CA ARG A 86 26.30 7.59 -0.34
C ARG A 86 25.24 8.45 0.34
N ALA A 87 25.46 9.76 0.42
CA ALA A 87 24.48 10.69 0.96
C ALA A 87 23.20 10.70 0.13
N LEU A 88 23.33 10.67 -1.20
CA LEU A 88 22.18 10.58 -2.12
C LEU A 88 21.42 9.25 -1.98
N ALA A 89 22.13 8.13 -1.87
CA ALA A 89 21.52 6.84 -1.63
C ALA A 89 20.75 6.80 -0.30
N ARG A 90 21.29 7.40 0.76
CA ARG A 90 20.58 7.53 2.05
C ARG A 90 19.34 8.40 1.94
N LEU A 91 19.39 9.51 1.18
CA LEU A 91 18.21 10.34 0.93
C LEU A 91 17.12 9.55 0.21
N ARG A 92 17.47 8.80 -0.83
CA ARG A 92 16.52 7.93 -1.55
C ARG A 92 15.89 6.89 -0.64
N THR A 93 16.68 6.23 0.20
CA THR A 93 16.17 5.26 1.16
C THR A 93 15.22 5.92 2.16
N PHE A 94 15.57 7.08 2.70
CA PHE A 94 14.73 7.80 3.66
C PHE A 94 13.36 8.17 3.05
N ILE A 95 13.35 8.72 1.83
CA ILE A 95 12.10 9.10 1.15
C ILE A 95 11.29 7.84 0.82
N TYR A 96 11.93 6.80 0.30
CA TYR A 96 11.28 5.52 -0.01
C TYR A 96 10.59 4.92 1.22
N ASP A 97 11.29 4.86 2.36
CA ASP A 97 10.73 4.28 3.59
C ASP A 97 9.50 5.06 4.08
N ASN A 98 9.52 6.39 3.97
CA ASN A 98 8.39 7.22 4.36
C ASN A 98 7.19 7.08 3.41
N GLU A 99 7.41 7.06 2.11
CA GLU A 99 6.37 6.87 1.11
C GLU A 99 5.79 5.45 1.16
N HIS A 100 6.65 4.45 1.32
CA HIS A 100 6.24 3.05 1.49
C HIS A 100 5.40 2.86 2.75
N LYS A 101 5.78 3.50 3.86
CA LYS A 101 5.01 3.46 5.10
C LYS A 101 3.60 4.02 4.88
N LYS A 102 3.48 5.19 4.24
CA LYS A 102 2.16 5.76 3.91
C LYS A 102 1.32 4.79 3.09
N TYR A 103 1.91 4.22 2.06
CA TYR A 103 1.24 3.26 1.19
C TYR A 103 0.75 2.03 1.98
N MET A 104 1.57 1.49 2.86
CA MET A 104 1.19 0.35 3.72
C MET A 104 0.09 0.72 4.72
N ASP A 105 0.13 1.91 5.30
CA ASP A 105 -0.91 2.40 6.21
C ASP A 105 -2.25 2.62 5.49
N ASP A 106 -2.23 3.13 4.25
CA ASP A 106 -3.42 3.28 3.40
C ASP A 106 -4.04 1.92 3.05
N ILE A 107 -3.22 0.94 2.69
CA ILE A 107 -3.67 -0.45 2.44
C ILE A 107 -4.28 -1.05 3.71
N ALA A 108 -3.61 -0.90 4.84
CA ALA A 108 -4.09 -1.43 6.11
C ALA A 108 -5.44 -0.81 6.51
N SER A 109 -5.61 0.50 6.30
CA SER A 109 -6.85 1.23 6.56
C SER A 109 -7.97 0.76 5.65
N ARG A 110 -7.72 0.64 4.35
CA ARG A 110 -8.68 0.10 3.35
C ARG A 110 -9.07 -1.33 3.68
N ARG A 111 -8.08 -2.17 4.02
CA ARG A 111 -8.34 -3.55 4.44
C ARG A 111 -9.23 -3.61 5.68
N LYS A 112 -8.96 -2.77 6.68
CA LYS A 112 -9.77 -2.68 7.91
C LYS A 112 -11.21 -2.28 7.61
N THR A 113 -11.43 -1.38 6.66
CA THR A 113 -12.78 -0.95 6.24
C THR A 113 -13.51 -2.05 5.47
N LEU A 114 -12.80 -2.80 4.60
CA LEU A 114 -13.37 -3.87 3.78
C LEU A 114 -13.62 -5.17 4.56
N VAL A 115 -12.80 -5.44 5.59
CA VAL A 115 -13.01 -6.58 6.48
C VAL A 115 -14.07 -6.19 7.48
N SER A 116 -15.31 -6.68 7.24
CA SER A 116 -16.41 -6.47 8.18
C SER A 116 -16.08 -7.10 9.53
N THR A 117 -16.70 -6.60 10.59
CA THR A 117 -16.54 -7.05 11.98
C THR A 117 -17.06 -8.47 12.23
N GLY A 118 -17.31 -9.27 11.18
CA GLY A 118 -17.97 -10.58 11.28
C GLY A 118 -19.46 -10.48 11.56
N ASP A 119 -20.02 -9.29 11.47
CA ASP A 119 -21.44 -9.06 11.67
C ASP A 119 -22.23 -9.68 10.51
N ARG A 120 -23.16 -10.56 10.87
CA ARG A 120 -24.06 -11.24 9.90
C ARG A 120 -25.01 -10.27 9.20
N SER A 121 -25.19 -9.07 9.70
CA SER A 121 -26.08 -8.04 9.10
C SER A 121 -25.55 -7.52 7.76
N ALA A 122 -24.23 -7.51 7.57
CA ALA A 122 -23.56 -7.04 6.36
C ALA A 122 -23.23 -8.17 5.36
N LYS A 123 -23.96 -9.27 5.39
CA LYS A 123 -23.70 -10.40 4.48
C LYS A 123 -23.94 -10.02 3.02
N ILE A 124 -22.97 -10.31 2.19
CA ILE A 124 -23.07 -10.12 0.73
C ILE A 124 -23.63 -11.41 0.10
N ARG A 125 -23.13 -12.57 0.54
CA ARG A 125 -23.47 -13.85 -0.06
C ARG A 125 -23.63 -14.92 1.00
N THR A 126 -24.59 -15.85 0.78
CA THR A 126 -24.80 -17.02 1.62
C THR A 126 -24.58 -18.29 0.82
N TYR A 127 -23.73 -19.16 1.34
CA TYR A 127 -23.48 -20.50 0.81
C TYR A 127 -24.16 -21.52 1.73
N ASN A 128 -25.21 -22.13 1.25
CA ASN A 128 -25.99 -23.11 2.01
C ASN A 128 -25.69 -24.52 1.48
N TYR A 129 -24.80 -25.22 2.12
CA TYR A 129 -24.35 -26.55 1.71
C TYR A 129 -25.45 -27.60 1.80
N PRO A 130 -26.28 -27.69 2.89
CA PRO A 130 -27.34 -28.65 2.96
C PRO A 130 -28.36 -28.54 1.84
N GLN A 131 -28.63 -27.35 1.34
CA GLN A 131 -29.58 -27.09 0.24
C GLN A 131 -28.89 -26.99 -1.13
N GLY A 132 -27.57 -27.07 -1.19
CA GLY A 132 -26.81 -26.84 -2.43
C GLY A 132 -27.06 -25.46 -3.09
N ARG A 133 -27.35 -24.44 -2.27
CA ARG A 133 -27.85 -23.14 -2.70
C ARG A 133 -26.84 -22.04 -2.42
N ILE A 134 -26.71 -21.12 -3.37
CA ILE A 134 -26.01 -19.83 -3.18
C ILE A 134 -26.98 -18.70 -3.41
N THR A 135 -26.96 -17.72 -2.53
CA THR A 135 -27.75 -16.50 -2.66
C THR A 135 -26.82 -15.28 -2.56
N ASP A 136 -26.79 -14.43 -3.59
CA ASP A 136 -26.18 -13.11 -3.52
C ASP A 136 -27.24 -12.09 -3.09
N HIS A 137 -27.08 -11.55 -1.89
CA HIS A 137 -28.09 -10.68 -1.28
C HIS A 137 -28.09 -9.27 -1.86
N ARG A 138 -27.06 -8.86 -2.58
CA ARG A 138 -27.00 -7.53 -3.22
C ARG A 138 -28.05 -7.36 -4.31
N ILE A 139 -28.32 -8.45 -5.04
CA ILE A 139 -29.22 -8.47 -6.20
C ILE A 139 -30.34 -9.50 -6.08
N GLY A 140 -30.45 -10.21 -4.95
CA GLY A 140 -31.44 -11.26 -4.77
C GLY A 140 -31.25 -12.47 -5.70
N TYR A 141 -30.05 -12.67 -6.21
CA TYR A 141 -29.71 -13.77 -7.11
C TYR A 141 -29.51 -15.06 -6.34
N THR A 142 -30.21 -16.14 -6.78
CA THR A 142 -30.13 -17.45 -6.14
C THR A 142 -29.96 -18.55 -7.19
N ILE A 143 -29.00 -19.45 -6.96
CA ILE A 143 -28.80 -20.68 -7.74
C ILE A 143 -28.71 -21.89 -6.82
N TYR A 144 -29.07 -23.06 -7.36
CA TYR A 144 -29.10 -24.33 -6.63
C TYR A 144 -28.00 -25.29 -7.09
N ASN A 145 -26.91 -24.80 -7.64
CA ASN A 145 -25.77 -25.60 -8.05
C ASN A 145 -24.49 -25.15 -7.34
N LEU A 146 -24.48 -25.31 -6.02
CA LEU A 146 -23.34 -24.94 -5.19
C LEU A 146 -22.01 -25.60 -5.61
N PRO A 147 -21.96 -26.91 -5.93
CA PRO A 147 -20.71 -27.54 -6.32
C PRO A 147 -20.11 -26.92 -7.58
N ALA A 148 -20.88 -26.72 -8.64
CA ALA A 148 -20.38 -26.08 -9.87
C ALA A 148 -19.89 -24.67 -9.64
N PHE A 149 -20.60 -23.91 -8.80
CA PHE A 149 -20.18 -22.54 -8.44
C PHE A 149 -18.84 -22.54 -7.69
N MET A 150 -18.63 -23.47 -6.76
CA MET A 150 -17.37 -23.62 -6.04
C MET A 150 -16.22 -24.07 -6.95
N ASP A 151 -16.52 -24.79 -8.02
CA ASP A 151 -15.57 -25.24 -9.04
C ASP A 151 -15.27 -24.16 -10.11
N GLY A 152 -15.91 -22.98 -10.01
CA GLY A 152 -15.60 -21.83 -10.86
C GLY A 152 -16.68 -21.47 -11.89
N ASP A 153 -17.83 -22.14 -11.90
CA ASP A 153 -18.99 -21.77 -12.75
C ASP A 153 -19.73 -20.57 -12.12
N ILE A 154 -19.09 -19.39 -12.19
CA ILE A 154 -19.55 -18.16 -11.56
C ILE A 154 -19.94 -17.07 -12.56
N GLN A 155 -19.79 -17.31 -13.87
CA GLN A 155 -19.97 -16.29 -14.89
C GLN A 155 -21.38 -15.70 -14.91
N ASP A 156 -22.40 -16.54 -14.78
CA ASP A 156 -23.79 -16.09 -14.74
C ASP A 156 -24.06 -15.12 -13.56
N CYS A 157 -23.49 -15.41 -12.40
CA CYS A 157 -23.56 -14.52 -11.24
C CYS A 157 -22.86 -13.17 -11.49
N ILE A 158 -21.70 -13.19 -12.13
CA ILE A 158 -20.95 -11.97 -12.50
C ILE A 158 -21.77 -11.14 -13.47
N ASP A 159 -22.36 -11.74 -14.49
CA ASP A 159 -23.16 -11.04 -15.49
C ASP A 159 -24.37 -10.34 -14.86
N HIS A 160 -25.06 -11.00 -13.93
CA HIS A 160 -26.16 -10.39 -13.17
C HIS A 160 -25.72 -9.21 -12.31
N LEU A 161 -24.54 -9.30 -11.68
CA LEU A 161 -23.97 -8.23 -10.88
C LEU A 161 -23.61 -7.01 -11.76
N ILE A 162 -23.01 -7.24 -12.92
CA ILE A 162 -22.67 -6.17 -13.89
C ILE A 162 -23.91 -5.45 -14.37
N VAL A 163 -24.96 -6.19 -14.72
CA VAL A 163 -26.24 -5.60 -15.14
C VAL A 163 -26.85 -4.75 -14.03
N ALA A 164 -26.85 -5.23 -12.81
CA ALA A 164 -27.35 -4.51 -11.65
C ALA A 164 -26.56 -3.23 -11.38
N GLU A 165 -25.22 -3.30 -11.42
CA GLU A 165 -24.35 -2.13 -11.24
C GLU A 165 -24.56 -1.08 -12.34
N ASN A 166 -24.67 -1.50 -13.59
CA ASN A 166 -24.94 -0.58 -14.69
C ASN A 166 -26.32 0.10 -14.57
N ALA A 167 -27.32 -0.62 -14.12
CA ALA A 167 -28.65 -0.07 -13.88
C ALA A 167 -28.65 0.97 -12.74
N GLU A 168 -27.86 0.75 -11.70
CA GLU A 168 -27.68 1.70 -10.60
C GLU A 168 -26.95 2.98 -11.06
N LYS A 169 -25.85 2.83 -11.80
CA LYS A 169 -25.10 3.96 -12.37
C LYS A 169 -25.95 4.81 -13.32
N LEU A 170 -26.84 4.19 -14.11
CA LEU A 170 -27.77 4.92 -14.98
C LEU A 170 -28.77 5.74 -14.15
N LYS A 171 -29.30 5.20 -13.08
CA LYS A 171 -30.21 5.94 -12.19
C LYS A 171 -29.53 7.14 -11.49
N GLU A 172 -28.25 6.97 -11.11
CA GLU A 172 -27.47 8.06 -10.51
C GLU A 172 -27.13 9.16 -11.53
N ALA A 173 -26.99 8.82 -12.82
CA ALA A 173 -26.71 9.79 -13.88
C ALA A 173 -27.95 10.57 -14.34
N GLU A 174 -29.16 10.11 -13.99
CA GLU A 174 -30.44 10.78 -14.31
C GLU A 174 -30.92 11.74 -13.19
N LEU A 175 -30.20 11.81 -12.07
CA LEU A 175 -30.42 12.71 -10.94
C LEU A 175 -29.48 13.92 -10.97
#